data_d5da78a99e16ce1ad35cc93041019777
#
_entry.id   d5da78a99e16ce1ad35cc93041019777
#
_cell.length_a   1.000
_cell.length_b   1.000
_cell.length_c   1.000
_cell.angle_alpha   90.00
_cell.angle_beta   90.00
_cell.angle_gamma   90.00
#
_symmetry.space_group_name_H-M   'P 1'
#
loop_
_entity.id
_entity.type
_entity.pdbx_description
1 polymer ?
#
loop_
_entity_poly.entity_id
_entity_poly.type
_entity_poly.pdbx_seq_one_letter_code
_entity_poly.pdbx_strand_id
1 'polypeptide(L)'
;MGAKRERIQPDKLHVRKDGDKVLYSQVMVVEVGGTRQIFVAGQTPRDAHGSCVGMGDMRAQIEQVGRNIKDALEAAGATLADIVKTTTYVTDMDEYFKHQDMRMRFFSDALPTSTTVQVARLSRPEFMVEIEAFAIV
;
A
#
# COMPACT_ATOMS: atom_id res chain seq x y z
N MET A 1 -15.68 -22.97 12.73
CA MET A 1 -16.15 -21.60 12.61
C MET A 1 -15.52 -20.97 11.40
N GLY A 2 -16.29 -20.30 10.59
CA GLY A 2 -15.80 -19.64 9.38
C GLY A 2 -15.06 -18.33 9.67
N ALA A 3 -14.34 -17.85 8.68
CA ALA A 3 -13.71 -16.55 8.74
C ALA A 3 -14.75 -15.44 8.55
N LYS A 4 -14.58 -14.35 9.27
CA LYS A 4 -15.35 -13.11 9.04
C LYS A 4 -14.56 -12.21 8.11
N ARG A 5 -15.23 -11.61 7.14
CA ARG A 5 -14.62 -10.73 6.15
C ARG A 5 -15.26 -9.35 6.24
N GLU A 6 -14.43 -8.33 6.19
CA GLU A 6 -14.87 -6.94 6.19
C GLU A 6 -14.09 -6.14 5.17
N ARG A 7 -14.78 -5.41 4.32
CA ARG A 7 -14.18 -4.45 3.40
C ARG A 7 -14.13 -3.09 4.08
N ILE A 8 -12.98 -2.42 4.00
CA ILE A 8 -12.83 -1.07 4.53
C ILE A 8 -12.39 -0.15 3.41
N GLN A 9 -13.08 0.96 3.25
CA GLN A 9 -12.66 2.07 2.40
C GLN A 9 -12.18 3.20 3.31
N PRO A 10 -10.86 3.37 3.48
CA PRO A 10 -10.33 4.47 4.29
C PRO A 10 -10.70 5.82 3.66
N ASP A 11 -11.12 6.77 4.50
CA ASP A 11 -11.53 8.11 4.03
C ASP A 11 -10.38 8.85 3.33
N LYS A 12 -9.15 8.59 3.73
CA LYS A 12 -7.96 9.24 3.18
C LYS A 12 -7.47 8.65 1.86
N LEU A 13 -8.01 7.50 1.45
CA LEU A 13 -7.61 6.84 0.21
C LEU A 13 -8.62 7.06 -0.89
N HIS A 14 -8.09 7.19 -2.11
CA HIS A 14 -8.92 7.33 -3.30
C HIS A 14 -9.72 6.07 -3.58
N VAL A 15 -11.02 6.21 -3.88
CA VAL A 15 -11.89 5.10 -4.28
C VAL A 15 -11.77 4.88 -5.78
N ARG A 16 -11.36 3.68 -6.17
CA ARG A 16 -11.26 3.32 -7.59
C ARG A 16 -12.62 2.83 -8.09
N LYS A 17 -13.13 3.51 -9.09
CA LYS A 17 -14.43 3.20 -9.69
C LYS A 17 -14.35 3.14 -11.21
N ASP A 18 -15.22 2.32 -11.79
CA ASP A 18 -15.59 2.38 -13.20
C ASP A 18 -17.07 2.78 -13.25
N GLY A 19 -17.35 4.01 -13.63
CA GLY A 19 -18.68 4.60 -13.44
C GLY A 19 -19.04 4.61 -11.95
N ASP A 20 -20.15 3.97 -11.58
CA ASP A 20 -20.60 3.86 -10.19
C ASP A 20 -20.08 2.61 -9.48
N LYS A 21 -19.37 1.74 -10.20
CA LYS A 21 -18.88 0.47 -9.64
C LYS A 21 -17.52 0.62 -9.00
N VAL A 22 -17.40 0.26 -7.72
CA VAL A 22 -16.13 0.12 -7.03
C VAL A 22 -15.40 -1.09 -7.61
N LEU A 23 -14.14 -0.91 -8.03
CA LEU A 23 -13.39 -1.95 -8.74
C LEU A 23 -12.79 -2.99 -7.79
N TYR A 24 -12.36 -2.57 -6.59
CA TYR A 24 -11.75 -3.46 -5.59
C TYR A 24 -11.76 -2.79 -4.22
N SER A 25 -11.46 -3.58 -3.18
CA SER A 25 -11.34 -3.07 -1.82
C SER A 25 -9.93 -2.54 -1.57
N GLN A 26 -9.80 -1.36 -1.01
CA GLN A 26 -8.49 -0.85 -0.57
C GLN A 26 -7.95 -1.68 0.60
N VAL A 27 -8.83 -2.09 1.50
CA VAL A 27 -8.47 -2.92 2.65
C VAL A 27 -9.49 -4.05 2.80
N MET A 28 -8.98 -5.25 3.04
CA MET A 28 -9.79 -6.41 3.42
C MET A 28 -9.28 -6.94 4.74
N VAL A 29 -10.17 -7.05 5.71
CA VAL A 29 -9.86 -7.67 7.00
C VAL A 29 -10.52 -9.05 7.05
N VAL A 30 -9.74 -10.05 7.39
CA VAL A 30 -10.22 -11.42 7.60
C VAL A 30 -9.93 -11.82 9.04
N GLU A 31 -10.97 -12.13 9.80
CA GLU A 31 -10.84 -12.57 11.19
C GLU A 31 -11.01 -14.08 11.27
N VAL A 32 -10.03 -14.74 11.83
CA VAL A 32 -10.01 -16.21 12.02
C VAL A 32 -9.43 -16.50 13.41
N GLY A 33 -10.19 -17.18 14.26
CA GLY A 33 -9.70 -17.65 15.55
C GLY A 33 -9.13 -16.54 16.46
N GLY A 34 -9.72 -15.35 16.42
CA GLY A 34 -9.30 -14.22 17.22
C GLY A 34 -8.12 -13.43 16.62
N THR A 35 -7.59 -13.87 15.48
CA THR A 35 -6.54 -13.18 14.73
C THR A 35 -7.16 -12.42 13.57
N ARG A 36 -6.72 -11.19 13.35
CA ARG A 36 -7.15 -10.37 12.23
C ARG A 36 -6.02 -10.28 11.21
N GLN A 37 -6.31 -10.71 10.01
CA GLN A 37 -5.42 -10.60 8.86
C GLN A 37 -5.87 -9.42 8.01
N ILE A 38 -4.96 -8.49 7.73
CA ILE A 38 -5.26 -7.24 7.04
C ILE A 38 -4.52 -7.21 5.72
N PHE A 39 -5.27 -7.19 4.63
CA PHE A 39 -4.77 -7.11 3.27
C PHE A 39 -4.94 -5.67 2.78
N VAL A 40 -3.83 -5.02 2.46
CA VAL A 40 -3.83 -3.68 1.89
C VAL A 40 -3.54 -3.80 0.41
N ALA A 41 -4.46 -3.34 -0.43
CA ALA A 41 -4.28 -3.32 -1.87
C ALA A 41 -3.01 -2.55 -2.26
N GLY A 42 -2.45 -2.87 -3.40
CA GLY A 42 -1.30 -2.13 -3.93
C GLY A 42 -1.57 -0.62 -3.92
N GLN A 43 -0.74 0.12 -3.19
CA GLN A 43 -0.84 1.56 -3.11
C GLN A 43 0.10 2.20 -4.12
N THR A 44 -0.47 3.02 -4.98
CA THR A 44 0.25 3.88 -5.91
C THR A 44 0.31 5.30 -5.31
N PRO A 45 1.16 6.20 -5.84
CA PRO A 45 1.35 7.52 -5.22
C PRO A 45 0.20 8.50 -5.51
N ARG A 46 -1.02 8.08 -5.21
CA ARG A 46 -2.23 8.91 -5.33
C ARG A 46 -2.58 9.58 -4.01
N ASP A 47 -3.03 10.82 -4.11
CA ASP A 47 -3.71 11.46 -2.98
C ASP A 47 -5.18 11.00 -2.89
N ALA A 48 -5.95 11.57 -1.96
CA ALA A 48 -7.35 11.23 -1.74
C ALA A 48 -8.23 11.55 -2.95
N HIS A 49 -7.81 12.46 -3.83
CA HIS A 49 -8.52 12.84 -5.05
C HIS A 49 -8.12 11.99 -6.26
N GLY A 50 -7.13 11.12 -6.11
CA GLY A 50 -6.63 10.27 -7.18
C GLY A 50 -5.52 10.89 -8.02
N SER A 51 -5.04 12.07 -7.65
CA SER A 51 -3.94 12.75 -8.34
C SER A 51 -2.60 12.14 -7.96
N CYS A 52 -1.68 12.07 -8.93
CA CYS A 52 -0.32 11.61 -8.67
C CYS A 52 0.45 12.64 -7.85
N VAL A 53 1.04 12.20 -6.74
CA VAL A 53 1.95 13.02 -5.94
C VAL A 53 3.37 12.66 -6.34
N GLY A 54 4.18 13.67 -6.64
CA GLY A 54 5.60 13.45 -6.98
C GLY A 54 5.83 13.01 -8.43
N MET A 55 5.23 13.70 -9.40
CA MET A 55 5.51 13.45 -10.82
C MET A 55 7.00 13.52 -11.09
N GLY A 56 7.59 12.42 -11.62
CA GLY A 56 9.01 12.35 -11.91
C GLY A 56 9.92 12.27 -10.68
N ASP A 57 9.37 12.14 -9.48
CA ASP A 57 10.10 12.16 -8.21
C ASP A 57 9.87 10.85 -7.44
N MET A 58 10.77 9.90 -7.60
CA MET A 58 10.67 8.59 -6.94
C MET A 58 10.56 8.72 -5.42
N ARG A 59 11.36 9.60 -4.81
CA ARG A 59 11.36 9.78 -3.36
C ARG A 59 10.01 10.26 -2.84
N ALA A 60 9.42 11.26 -3.48
CA ALA A 60 8.10 11.78 -3.11
C ALA A 60 7.01 10.71 -3.32
N GLN A 61 7.15 9.91 -4.36
CA GLN A 61 6.21 8.82 -4.62
C GLN A 61 6.29 7.71 -3.56
N ILE A 62 7.49 7.32 -3.13
CA ILE A 62 7.68 6.35 -2.03
C ILE A 62 7.04 6.88 -0.75
N GLU A 63 7.23 8.16 -0.43
CA GLU A 63 6.63 8.78 0.75
C GLU A 63 5.10 8.72 0.70
N GLN A 64 4.50 9.08 -0.43
CA GLN A 64 3.05 9.05 -0.58
C GLN A 64 2.50 7.63 -0.46
N VAL A 65 3.14 6.65 -1.08
CA VAL A 65 2.75 5.24 -0.99
C VAL A 65 2.83 4.76 0.47
N GLY A 66 3.90 5.10 1.18
CA GLY A 66 4.05 4.77 2.59
C GLY A 66 2.94 5.37 3.46
N ARG A 67 2.60 6.63 3.22
CA ARG A 67 1.48 7.29 3.92
C ARG A 67 0.15 6.62 3.63
N ASN A 68 -0.09 6.22 2.38
CA ASN A 68 -1.32 5.52 2.01
C ASN A 68 -1.43 4.18 2.74
N ILE A 69 -0.35 3.42 2.84
CA ILE A 69 -0.32 2.16 3.59
C ILE A 69 -0.60 2.40 5.07
N LYS A 70 0.03 3.42 5.66
CA LYS A 70 -0.21 3.81 7.04
C LYS A 70 -1.69 4.13 7.28
N ASP A 71 -2.28 4.96 6.43
CA ASP A 71 -3.68 5.34 6.54
C ASP A 71 -4.61 4.13 6.38
N ALA A 72 -4.29 3.23 5.46
CA ALA A 72 -5.05 2.00 5.27
C ALA A 72 -5.04 1.11 6.51
N LEU A 73 -3.87 0.92 7.12
CA LEU A 73 -3.72 0.11 8.33
C LEU A 73 -4.45 0.74 9.52
N GLU A 74 -4.31 2.05 9.71
CA GLU A 74 -5.00 2.77 10.80
C GLU A 74 -6.52 2.66 10.68
N ALA A 75 -7.07 2.72 9.47
CA ALA A 75 -8.49 2.52 9.24
C ALA A 75 -8.96 1.10 9.64
N ALA A 76 -8.06 0.14 9.63
CA ALA A 76 -8.33 -1.24 10.04
C ALA A 76 -7.95 -1.53 11.49
N GLY A 77 -7.53 -0.51 12.25
CA GLY A 77 -7.14 -0.67 13.65
C GLY A 77 -5.75 -1.27 13.84
N ALA A 78 -4.88 -1.11 12.86
CA ALA A 78 -3.49 -1.60 12.91
C ALA A 78 -2.50 -0.46 12.70
N THR A 79 -1.23 -0.78 12.77
CA THR A 79 -0.14 0.18 12.54
C THR A 79 0.90 -0.39 11.59
N LEU A 80 1.83 0.44 11.16
CA LEU A 80 2.95 -0.01 10.32
C LEU A 80 3.78 -1.12 10.99
N ALA A 81 3.84 -1.13 12.33
CA ALA A 81 4.57 -2.16 13.08
C ALA A 81 3.95 -3.56 12.95
N ASP A 82 2.70 -3.65 12.53
CA ASP A 82 1.98 -4.92 12.38
C ASP A 82 2.19 -5.60 11.02
N ILE A 83 2.89 -4.94 10.10
CA ILE A 83 3.12 -5.48 8.75
C ILE A 83 4.05 -6.69 8.83
N VAL A 84 3.67 -7.78 8.18
CA VAL A 84 4.48 -9.01 8.11
C VAL A 84 5.08 -9.23 6.73
N LYS A 85 4.50 -8.66 5.69
CA LYS A 85 4.96 -8.82 4.31
C LYS A 85 4.65 -7.61 3.47
N THR A 86 5.60 -7.20 2.62
CA THR A 86 5.39 -6.23 1.56
C THR A 86 5.86 -6.79 0.23
N THR A 87 5.18 -6.40 -0.85
CA THR A 87 5.66 -6.60 -2.22
C THR A 87 5.70 -5.23 -2.89
N THR A 88 6.84 -4.90 -3.46
CA THR A 88 7.09 -3.61 -4.09
C THR A 88 7.33 -3.80 -5.59
N TYR A 89 6.62 -3.01 -6.38
CA TYR A 89 6.74 -2.98 -7.84
C TYR A 89 7.28 -1.62 -8.23
N VAL A 90 8.38 -1.59 -9.01
CA VAL A 90 9.03 -0.35 -9.43
C VAL A 90 9.27 -0.35 -10.93
N THR A 91 9.28 0.83 -11.54
CA THR A 91 9.57 0.96 -12.97
C THR A 91 11.06 1.19 -13.24
N ASP A 92 11.84 1.56 -12.20
CA ASP A 92 13.28 1.78 -12.29
C ASP A 92 13.92 1.35 -10.96
N MET A 93 14.50 0.16 -10.95
CA MET A 93 15.08 -0.43 -9.74
C MET A 93 16.28 0.37 -9.23
N ASP A 94 17.13 0.87 -10.13
CA ASP A 94 18.32 1.63 -9.73
C ASP A 94 17.92 2.94 -9.06
N GLU A 95 16.92 3.62 -9.60
CA GLU A 95 16.39 4.85 -9.00
C GLU A 95 15.74 4.57 -7.65
N TYR A 96 14.98 3.49 -7.55
CA TYR A 96 14.33 3.09 -6.29
C TYR A 96 15.35 2.89 -5.17
N PHE A 97 16.45 2.20 -5.44
CA PHE A 97 17.48 1.92 -4.42
C PHE A 97 18.21 3.16 -3.91
N LYS A 98 18.16 4.27 -4.62
CA LYS A 98 18.73 5.54 -4.13
C LYS A 98 17.93 6.11 -2.96
N HIS A 99 16.72 5.64 -2.71
CA HIS A 99 15.79 6.19 -1.72
C HIS A 99 15.38 5.19 -0.65
N GLN A 100 16.25 4.23 -0.32
CA GLN A 100 15.99 3.23 0.73
C GLN A 100 15.73 3.87 2.09
N ASP A 101 16.35 5.00 2.39
CA ASP A 101 16.13 5.73 3.63
C ASP A 101 14.66 6.18 3.77
N MET A 102 14.04 6.62 2.67
CA MET A 102 12.62 6.99 2.70
C MET A 102 11.74 5.77 2.94
N ARG A 103 12.01 4.66 2.26
CA ARG A 103 11.31 3.40 2.48
C ARG A 103 11.38 2.97 3.95
N MET A 104 12.55 3.04 4.55
CA MET A 104 12.78 2.61 5.92
C MET A 104 12.08 3.49 6.96
N ARG A 105 11.69 4.71 6.62
CA ARG A 105 10.86 5.55 7.50
C ARG A 105 9.50 4.90 7.80
N PHE A 106 9.00 4.07 6.88
CA PHE A 106 7.71 3.40 7.04
C PHE A 106 7.84 1.96 7.52
N PHE A 107 8.90 1.26 7.16
CA PHE A 107 8.99 -0.19 7.38
C PHE A 107 10.07 -0.63 8.37
N SER A 108 10.81 0.30 8.98
CA SER A 108 11.90 -0.07 9.91
C SER A 108 11.40 -0.74 11.19
N ASP A 109 10.24 -0.36 11.70
CA ASP A 109 9.74 -0.92 12.96
C ASP A 109 9.30 -2.37 12.80
N ALA A 110 8.63 -2.70 11.71
CA ALA A 110 8.16 -4.05 11.45
C ALA A 110 9.23 -4.96 10.86
N LEU A 111 10.11 -4.41 10.02
CA LEU A 111 11.05 -5.17 9.20
C LEU A 111 10.37 -6.38 8.52
N PRO A 112 9.32 -6.14 7.73
CA PRO A 112 8.56 -7.23 7.11
C PRO A 112 9.39 -7.99 6.08
N THR A 113 8.95 -9.20 5.77
CA THR A 113 9.49 -9.87 4.59
C THR A 113 9.20 -9.00 3.37
N SER A 114 10.13 -8.94 2.43
CA SER A 114 10.05 -8.00 1.31
C SER A 114 10.46 -8.66 0.01
N THR A 115 9.66 -8.43 -1.02
CA THR A 115 10.01 -8.76 -2.40
C THR A 115 9.87 -7.48 -3.22
N THR A 116 10.91 -7.15 -4.01
CA THR A 116 10.90 -5.99 -4.90
C THR A 116 11.19 -6.45 -6.32
N VAL A 117 10.34 -6.07 -7.26
CA VAL A 117 10.50 -6.43 -8.68
C VAL A 117 10.36 -5.19 -9.56
N GLN A 118 11.12 -5.17 -10.64
CA GLN A 118 10.95 -4.16 -11.67
C GLN A 118 9.91 -4.62 -12.67
N VAL A 119 8.99 -3.73 -13.02
CA VAL A 119 7.91 -3.98 -13.97
C VAL A 119 8.04 -3.01 -15.13
N ALA A 120 7.46 -3.37 -16.28
CA ALA A 120 7.49 -2.53 -17.46
C ALA A 120 6.70 -1.23 -17.26
N ARG A 121 5.61 -1.30 -16.50
CA ARG A 121 4.70 -0.18 -16.31
C ARG A 121 3.74 -0.47 -15.15
N LEU A 122 3.27 0.57 -14.47
CA LEU A 122 2.16 0.52 -13.52
C LEU A 122 0.86 1.02 -14.17
N SER A 123 -0.21 1.16 -13.39
CA SER A 123 -1.54 1.50 -13.93
C SER A 123 -1.59 2.85 -14.64
N ARG A 124 -0.70 3.79 -14.28
CA ARG A 124 -0.53 5.07 -14.98
C ARG A 124 0.95 5.26 -15.31
N PRO A 125 1.29 5.88 -16.47
CA PRO A 125 2.69 6.04 -16.88
C PRO A 125 3.57 6.79 -15.89
N GLU A 126 2.99 7.73 -15.13
CA GLU A 126 3.72 8.54 -14.15
C GLU A 126 4.00 7.80 -12.84
N PHE A 127 3.36 6.68 -12.57
CA PHE A 127 3.61 5.91 -11.34
C PHE A 127 4.92 5.13 -11.47
N MET A 128 5.82 5.36 -10.53
CA MET A 128 7.15 4.74 -10.49
C MET A 128 7.25 3.64 -9.45
N VAL A 129 6.31 3.59 -8.48
CA VAL A 129 6.33 2.64 -7.38
C VAL A 129 4.92 2.28 -6.95
N GLU A 130 4.73 1.02 -6.59
CA GLU A 130 3.51 0.49 -5.99
C GLU A 130 3.90 -0.52 -4.92
N ILE A 131 3.27 -0.46 -3.75
CA ILE A 131 3.56 -1.39 -2.66
C ILE A 131 2.24 -1.94 -2.12
N GLU A 132 2.15 -3.26 -2.03
CA GLU A 132 1.08 -3.93 -1.29
C GLU A 132 1.61 -4.43 0.05
N ALA A 133 0.75 -4.54 1.04
CA ALA A 133 1.13 -4.94 2.39
C ALA A 133 0.14 -5.93 2.98
N PHE A 134 0.67 -6.78 3.84
CA PHE A 134 -0.11 -7.74 4.61
C PHE A 134 0.30 -7.62 6.07
N ALA A 135 -0.68 -7.41 6.97
CA ALA A 135 -0.47 -7.26 8.40
C ALA A 135 -1.31 -8.27 9.18
N ILE A 136 -0.87 -8.57 10.38
CA ILE A 136 -1.59 -9.47 11.32
C ILE A 136 -1.65 -8.81 12.70
N VAL A 137 -2.84 -8.75 13.26
CA VAL A 137 -3.06 -8.30 14.63
C VAL A 137 -3.96 -9.25 15.41
#